data_20f894afb8b40b60b16bf0ebaba44b8a
#
_entry.id   20f894afb8b40b60b16bf0ebaba44b8a
#
_cell.length_a   1.000
_cell.length_b   1.000
_cell.length_c   1.000
_cell.angle_alpha   90.00
_cell.angle_beta   90.00
_cell.angle_gamma   90.00
#
_symmetry.space_group_name_H-M   'P 1'
#
loop_
_entity.id
_entity.type
_entity.pdbx_description
1 polymer ?
#
loop_
_entity_poly.entity_id
_entity_poly.type
_entity_poly.pdbx_seq_one_letter_code
_entity_poly.pdbx_strand_id
1 'polypeptide(L)'
;MKILDKYILKFYLSRFISVFAICFLIFIIQTFWLYIDELAGKGLDIFTIGKFFIYFSPKLVPLVLPLSILLASLTTYGTLSENYEFIAMKSNGISIIRSMVALLIFHIFLGIGSFYFSNHVVTYGELKSYNLRKNLAKLKPTLSIREGIFNDIGNMNIKVSRKYGDNEQYLEDIILHNVSDDEINRLVIKAESGEVRNESDSYLQLILKNGNRYEDVIASTAADKQKYPHTRASFEEYILNIDISDFNNVDLEEETYRSTYKMQKINQLKKSSDTLFTKFEEDKNIFAKSFVVGHTLKKLPNLNPNQVELEDEYINQSFLKLLNNPETVSYTHLRAHETS
;
A
#
# COMPACT_ATOMS: atom_id res chain seq x y z
N MET A 1 9.38 17.17 -43.22
CA MET A 1 8.18 17.91 -42.75
C MET A 1 7.96 19.12 -43.63
N LYS A 2 6.73 19.30 -44.13
CA LYS A 2 6.37 20.51 -44.90
C LYS A 2 6.20 21.71 -43.95
N ILE A 3 6.19 22.92 -44.48
CA ILE A 3 6.04 24.14 -43.67
C ILE A 3 4.75 24.11 -42.81
N LEU A 4 3.66 23.59 -43.37
CA LEU A 4 2.39 23.39 -42.68
C LEU A 4 2.52 22.44 -41.47
N ASP A 5 3.26 21.34 -41.60
CA ASP A 5 3.45 20.38 -40.50
C ASP A 5 4.16 21.03 -39.31
N LYS A 6 5.18 21.87 -39.60
CA LYS A 6 5.90 22.63 -38.56
C LYS A 6 5.02 23.68 -37.89
N TYR A 7 4.19 24.34 -38.68
CA TYR A 7 3.26 25.36 -38.18
C TYR A 7 2.26 24.77 -37.20
N ILE A 8 1.55 23.71 -37.63
CA ILE A 8 0.55 23.04 -36.80
C ILE A 8 1.20 22.41 -35.54
N LEU A 9 2.36 21.77 -35.68
CA LEU A 9 3.08 21.18 -34.56
C LEU A 9 3.54 22.22 -33.54
N LYS A 10 4.10 23.34 -33.99
CA LYS A 10 4.52 24.46 -33.11
C LYS A 10 3.33 25.05 -32.34
N PHE A 11 2.22 25.27 -33.05
CA PHE A 11 1.00 25.78 -32.46
C PHE A 11 0.41 24.85 -31.44
N TYR A 12 0.34 23.54 -31.75
CA TYR A 12 -0.08 22.47 -30.84
C TYR A 12 0.83 22.39 -29.61
N LEU A 13 2.16 22.37 -29.82
CA LEU A 13 3.12 22.17 -28.72
C LEU A 13 3.04 23.31 -27.69
N SER A 14 2.89 24.55 -28.16
CA SER A 14 2.69 25.73 -27.27
C SER A 14 1.47 25.54 -26.39
N ARG A 15 0.34 25.10 -26.96
CA ARG A 15 -0.89 24.85 -26.21
C ARG A 15 -0.78 23.62 -25.30
N PHE A 16 -0.17 22.57 -25.81
CA PHE A 16 0.05 21.33 -25.03
C PHE A 16 0.85 21.62 -23.75
N ILE A 17 1.97 22.35 -23.87
CA ILE A 17 2.79 22.69 -22.68
C ILE A 17 1.99 23.52 -21.68
N SER A 18 1.22 24.53 -22.14
CA SER A 18 0.40 25.35 -21.25
C SER A 18 -0.69 24.56 -20.55
N VAL A 19 -1.43 23.75 -21.30
CA VAL A 19 -2.50 22.90 -20.74
C VAL A 19 -1.92 21.86 -19.81
N PHE A 20 -0.81 21.23 -20.19
CA PHE A 20 -0.13 20.23 -19.35
C PHE A 20 0.32 20.85 -18.03
N ALA A 21 0.95 22.05 -18.07
CA ALA A 21 1.40 22.72 -16.86
C ALA A 21 0.24 23.07 -15.92
N ILE A 22 -0.89 23.54 -16.46
CA ILE A 22 -2.08 23.88 -15.67
C ILE A 22 -2.68 22.60 -15.06
N CYS A 23 -2.90 21.56 -15.86
CA CYS A 23 -3.44 20.30 -15.36
C CYS A 23 -2.50 19.67 -14.31
N PHE A 24 -1.19 19.66 -14.58
CA PHE A 24 -0.20 19.13 -13.66
C PHE A 24 -0.19 19.86 -12.30
N LEU A 25 -0.27 21.20 -12.33
CA LEU A 25 -0.37 22.00 -11.12
C LEU A 25 -1.65 21.71 -10.33
N ILE A 26 -2.79 21.56 -11.01
CA ILE A 26 -4.06 21.16 -10.37
C ILE A 26 -3.92 19.81 -9.66
N PHE A 27 -3.32 18.82 -10.32
CA PHE A 27 -3.10 17.49 -9.71
C PHE A 27 -2.08 17.52 -8.56
N ILE A 28 -1.07 18.39 -8.61
CA ILE A 28 -0.16 18.60 -7.47
C ILE A 28 -0.93 19.18 -6.29
N ILE A 29 -1.75 20.21 -6.48
CA ILE A 29 -2.56 20.81 -5.40
C ILE A 29 -3.55 19.78 -4.84
N GLN A 30 -4.20 19.01 -5.69
CA GLN A 30 -5.08 17.91 -5.25
C GLN A 30 -4.31 16.88 -4.42
N THR A 31 -3.11 16.52 -4.82
CA THR A 31 -2.24 15.58 -4.10
C THR A 31 -1.82 16.17 -2.75
N PHE A 32 -1.47 17.46 -2.71
CA PHE A 32 -1.17 18.15 -1.46
C PHE A 32 -2.35 18.03 -0.48
N TRP A 33 -3.56 18.30 -0.94
CA TRP A 33 -4.78 18.20 -0.15
C TRP A 33 -5.05 16.78 0.37
N LEU A 34 -4.74 15.76 -0.45
CA LEU A 34 -4.91 14.35 -0.09
C LEU A 34 -3.94 13.88 1.00
N TYR A 35 -2.72 14.43 1.05
CA TYR A 35 -1.67 14.00 1.98
C TYR A 35 -1.43 14.99 3.12
N ILE A 36 -2.21 16.07 3.22
CA ILE A 36 -1.99 17.10 4.23
C ILE A 36 -2.12 16.54 5.64
N ASP A 37 -3.08 15.65 5.89
CA ASP A 37 -3.30 15.02 7.20
C ASP A 37 -2.15 14.09 7.61
N GLU A 38 -1.48 13.48 6.63
CA GLU A 38 -0.32 12.63 6.89
C GLU A 38 0.96 13.46 7.15
N LEU A 39 1.02 14.69 6.66
CA LEU A 39 2.20 15.56 6.73
C LEU A 39 2.07 16.65 7.78
N ALA A 40 0.86 17.16 8.04
CA ALA A 40 0.60 18.19 9.03
C ALA A 40 0.79 17.67 10.46
N GLY A 41 1.16 18.55 11.36
CA GLY A 41 1.31 18.23 12.80
C GLY A 41 2.55 17.44 13.19
N LYS A 42 3.32 16.89 12.23
CA LYS A 42 4.51 16.08 12.52
C LYS A 42 5.80 16.91 12.77
N GLY A 43 5.71 18.25 12.73
CA GLY A 43 6.88 19.11 12.88
C GLY A 43 7.90 18.96 11.76
N LEU A 44 7.45 18.57 10.56
CA LEU A 44 8.30 18.35 9.41
C LEU A 44 8.82 19.68 8.86
N ASP A 45 10.10 19.69 8.47
CA ASP A 45 10.67 20.78 7.73
C ASP A 45 10.02 20.92 6.34
N ILE A 46 9.80 22.14 5.90
CA ILE A 46 9.23 22.47 4.59
C ILE A 46 10.02 21.83 3.43
N PHE A 47 11.32 21.66 3.62
CA PHE A 47 12.19 21.00 2.66
C PHE A 47 11.85 19.51 2.49
N THR A 48 11.57 18.80 3.58
CA THR A 48 11.14 17.40 3.58
C THR A 48 9.79 17.23 2.90
N ILE A 49 8.85 18.14 3.15
CA ILE A 49 7.56 18.17 2.45
C ILE A 49 7.77 18.39 0.95
N GLY A 50 8.60 19.37 0.57
CA GLY A 50 8.94 19.62 -0.83
C GLY A 50 9.58 18.40 -1.51
N LYS A 51 10.50 17.70 -0.81
CA LYS A 51 11.14 16.48 -1.28
C LYS A 51 10.13 15.35 -1.55
N PHE A 52 9.13 15.20 -0.67
CA PHE A 52 8.05 14.25 -0.88
C PHE A 52 7.29 14.55 -2.20
N PHE A 53 6.91 15.80 -2.43
CA PHE A 53 6.20 16.19 -3.65
C PHE A 53 7.05 16.02 -4.91
N ILE A 54 8.34 16.30 -4.85
CA ILE A 54 9.26 16.07 -5.97
C ILE A 54 9.33 14.57 -6.31
N TYR A 55 9.42 13.69 -5.32
CA TYR A 55 9.43 12.25 -5.55
C TYR A 55 8.07 11.70 -5.99
N PHE A 56 6.98 12.29 -5.53
CA PHE A 56 5.63 11.89 -5.91
C PHE A 56 5.21 12.38 -7.30
N SER A 57 5.68 13.56 -7.71
CA SER A 57 5.25 14.24 -8.94
C SER A 57 5.40 13.42 -10.23
N PRO A 58 6.44 12.56 -10.43
CA PRO A 58 6.56 11.76 -11.64
C PRO A 58 5.36 10.84 -11.89
N LYS A 59 4.71 10.37 -10.84
CA LYS A 59 3.51 9.52 -10.92
C LYS A 59 2.33 10.22 -11.55
N LEU A 60 2.24 11.55 -11.42
CA LEU A 60 1.16 12.36 -11.98
C LEU A 60 1.31 12.56 -13.49
N VAL A 61 2.54 12.49 -14.03
CA VAL A 61 2.80 12.75 -15.44
C VAL A 61 2.00 11.84 -16.38
N PRO A 62 2.04 10.49 -16.25
CA PRO A 62 1.25 9.60 -17.10
C PRO A 62 -0.27 9.78 -16.95
N LEU A 63 -0.73 10.27 -15.78
CA LEU A 63 -2.13 10.52 -15.51
C LEU A 63 -2.62 11.79 -16.19
N VAL A 64 -1.82 12.86 -16.14
CA VAL A 64 -2.13 14.19 -16.71
C VAL A 64 -1.98 14.20 -18.23
N LEU A 65 -1.06 13.38 -18.76
CA LEU A 65 -0.67 13.41 -20.16
C LEU A 65 -1.84 13.16 -21.14
N PRO A 66 -2.68 12.12 -20.99
CA PRO A 66 -3.82 11.90 -21.89
C PRO A 66 -4.85 13.05 -21.86
N LEU A 67 -5.12 13.59 -20.67
CA LEU A 67 -6.03 14.72 -20.50
C LEU A 67 -5.49 15.96 -21.22
N SER A 68 -4.19 16.23 -21.07
CA SER A 68 -3.53 17.37 -21.71
C SER A 68 -3.49 17.23 -23.24
N ILE A 69 -3.27 16.01 -23.76
CA ILE A 69 -3.34 15.71 -25.19
C ILE A 69 -4.73 16.04 -25.73
N LEU A 70 -5.77 15.57 -25.04
CA LEU A 70 -7.15 15.79 -25.46
C LEU A 70 -7.49 17.28 -25.51
N LEU A 71 -7.24 18.01 -24.41
CA LEU A 71 -7.54 19.43 -24.31
C LEU A 71 -6.71 20.27 -25.27
N ALA A 72 -5.42 19.98 -25.42
CA ALA A 72 -4.56 20.66 -26.38
C ALA A 72 -5.00 20.42 -27.83
N SER A 73 -5.43 19.21 -28.15
CA SER A 73 -5.98 18.89 -29.47
C SER A 73 -7.26 19.67 -29.74
N LEU A 74 -8.21 19.63 -28.82
CA LEU A 74 -9.48 20.37 -28.94
C LEU A 74 -9.25 21.86 -29.11
N THR A 75 -8.40 22.48 -28.29
CA THR A 75 -8.11 23.93 -28.37
C THR A 75 -7.34 24.29 -29.63
N THR A 76 -6.42 23.43 -30.09
CA THR A 76 -5.65 23.67 -31.32
C THR A 76 -6.57 23.63 -32.54
N TYR A 77 -7.31 22.53 -32.72
CA TYR A 77 -8.18 22.38 -33.88
C TYR A 77 -9.41 23.29 -33.82
N GLY A 78 -9.91 23.59 -32.61
CA GLY A 78 -10.97 24.60 -32.42
C GLY A 78 -10.54 25.95 -32.95
N THR A 79 -9.37 26.45 -32.56
CA THR A 79 -8.85 27.73 -33.01
C THR A 79 -8.57 27.75 -34.52
N LEU A 80 -7.99 26.68 -35.09
CA LEU A 80 -7.76 26.56 -36.53
C LEU A 80 -9.09 26.60 -37.33
N SER A 81 -10.15 26.03 -36.74
CA SER A 81 -11.50 26.10 -37.34
C SER A 81 -12.12 27.46 -37.23
N GLU A 82 -12.03 28.10 -36.07
CA GLU A 82 -12.56 29.43 -35.76
C GLU A 82 -11.93 30.50 -36.63
N ASN A 83 -10.62 30.40 -36.89
CA ASN A 83 -9.87 31.30 -37.77
C ASN A 83 -10.04 30.98 -39.27
N TYR A 84 -10.95 30.06 -39.64
CA TYR A 84 -11.15 29.63 -41.04
C TYR A 84 -9.93 28.98 -41.70
N GLU A 85 -8.85 28.65 -40.95
CA GLU A 85 -7.63 28.06 -41.49
C GLU A 85 -7.90 26.69 -42.10
N PHE A 86 -8.81 25.89 -41.53
CA PHE A 86 -9.24 24.63 -42.12
C PHE A 86 -9.91 24.79 -43.48
N ILE A 87 -10.75 25.80 -43.63
CA ILE A 87 -11.42 26.08 -44.87
C ILE A 87 -10.36 26.46 -45.92
N ALA A 88 -9.40 27.34 -45.56
CA ALA A 88 -8.29 27.71 -46.43
C ALA A 88 -7.41 26.54 -46.82
N MET A 89 -7.13 25.58 -45.91
CA MET A 89 -6.41 24.35 -46.24
C MET A 89 -7.20 23.44 -47.21
N LYS A 90 -8.50 23.29 -46.98
CA LYS A 90 -9.38 22.47 -47.82
C LYS A 90 -9.55 23.01 -49.20
N SER A 91 -9.69 24.33 -49.37
CA SER A 91 -9.77 25.02 -50.68
C SER A 91 -8.47 24.87 -51.51
N ASN A 92 -7.34 24.70 -50.83
CA ASN A 92 -6.05 24.38 -51.45
C ASN A 92 -5.80 22.88 -51.64
N GLY A 93 -6.82 22.05 -51.52
CA GLY A 93 -6.75 20.59 -51.71
C GLY A 93 -6.05 19.79 -50.58
N ILE A 94 -5.81 20.42 -49.43
CA ILE A 94 -5.20 19.74 -48.27
C ILE A 94 -6.30 19.09 -47.41
N SER A 95 -6.30 17.79 -47.31
CA SER A 95 -7.25 17.06 -46.45
C SER A 95 -6.97 17.30 -44.95
N ILE A 96 -8.01 17.29 -44.13
CA ILE A 96 -7.91 17.38 -42.65
C ILE A 96 -6.99 16.29 -42.12
N ILE A 97 -7.13 15.04 -42.61
CA ILE A 97 -6.30 13.91 -42.19
C ILE A 97 -4.82 14.22 -42.45
N ARG A 98 -4.47 14.84 -43.60
CA ARG A 98 -3.09 15.23 -43.91
C ARG A 98 -2.56 16.25 -42.92
N SER A 99 -3.37 17.19 -42.42
CA SER A 99 -2.97 18.17 -41.39
C SER A 99 -2.71 17.50 -40.03
N MET A 100 -3.35 16.37 -39.74
CA MET A 100 -3.21 15.64 -38.48
C MET A 100 -1.98 14.71 -38.41
N VAL A 101 -1.43 14.30 -39.57
CA VAL A 101 -0.33 13.32 -39.63
C VAL A 101 0.87 13.75 -38.80
N ALA A 102 1.26 15.02 -38.84
CA ALA A 102 2.40 15.52 -38.05
C ALA A 102 2.18 15.37 -36.55
N LEU A 103 0.96 15.61 -36.08
CA LEU A 103 0.58 15.43 -34.66
C LEU A 103 0.51 13.95 -34.27
N LEU A 104 0.00 13.08 -35.13
CA LEU A 104 -0.02 11.64 -34.87
C LEU A 104 1.40 11.10 -34.70
N ILE A 105 2.33 11.48 -35.57
CA ILE A 105 3.73 11.11 -35.45
C ILE A 105 4.31 11.61 -34.10
N PHE A 106 4.04 12.87 -33.75
CA PHE A 106 4.47 13.43 -32.48
C PHE A 106 3.91 12.65 -31.28
N HIS A 107 2.62 12.26 -31.30
CA HIS A 107 2.01 11.48 -30.22
C HIS A 107 2.57 10.06 -30.09
N ILE A 108 2.99 9.42 -31.20
CA ILE A 108 3.69 8.14 -31.15
C ILE A 108 5.02 8.28 -30.39
N PHE A 109 5.83 9.30 -30.73
CA PHE A 109 7.07 9.58 -29.99
C PHE A 109 6.83 9.93 -28.54
N LEU A 110 5.79 10.72 -28.26
CA LEU A 110 5.37 11.07 -26.89
C LEU A 110 4.97 9.80 -26.11
N GLY A 111 4.25 8.87 -26.74
CA GLY A 111 3.85 7.60 -26.13
C GLY A 111 5.06 6.71 -25.77
N ILE A 112 6.03 6.59 -26.69
CA ILE A 112 7.29 5.87 -26.44
C ILE A 112 8.07 6.54 -25.31
N GLY A 113 8.19 7.86 -25.33
CA GLY A 113 8.84 8.64 -24.26
C GLY A 113 8.13 8.46 -22.90
N SER A 114 6.80 8.50 -22.88
CA SER A 114 5.98 8.28 -21.70
C SER A 114 6.16 6.86 -21.15
N PHE A 115 6.25 5.85 -22.00
CA PHE A 115 6.52 4.48 -21.58
C PHE A 115 7.90 4.37 -20.92
N TYR A 116 8.93 4.94 -21.51
CA TYR A 116 10.27 4.93 -20.91
C TYR A 116 10.31 5.70 -19.59
N PHE A 117 9.67 6.87 -19.55
CA PHE A 117 9.53 7.69 -18.36
C PHE A 117 8.81 6.92 -17.23
N SER A 118 7.72 6.25 -17.57
CA SER A 118 6.93 5.45 -16.61
C SER A 118 7.75 4.31 -16.03
N ASN A 119 8.51 3.61 -16.87
CA ASN A 119 9.30 2.45 -16.45
C ASN A 119 10.54 2.81 -15.61
N HIS A 120 11.05 4.04 -15.68
CA HIS A 120 12.27 4.43 -14.97
C HIS A 120 12.02 5.52 -13.93
N VAL A 121 11.41 6.63 -14.33
CA VAL A 121 11.27 7.80 -13.46
C VAL A 121 10.12 7.64 -12.48
N VAL A 122 8.97 7.16 -12.96
CA VAL A 122 7.81 6.92 -12.08
C VAL A 122 8.12 5.82 -11.07
N THR A 123 8.75 4.74 -11.50
CA THR A 123 9.17 3.62 -10.62
C THR A 123 10.12 4.10 -9.52
N TYR A 124 11.10 4.92 -9.87
CA TYR A 124 12.03 5.51 -8.89
C TYR A 124 11.31 6.49 -7.94
N GLY A 125 10.45 7.35 -8.48
CA GLY A 125 9.64 8.27 -7.69
C GLY A 125 8.72 7.55 -6.71
N GLU A 126 8.07 6.46 -7.12
CA GLU A 126 7.23 5.63 -6.25
C GLU A 126 8.05 4.99 -5.13
N LEU A 127 9.24 4.45 -5.44
CA LEU A 127 10.14 3.89 -4.43
C LEU A 127 10.49 4.92 -3.36
N LYS A 128 10.95 6.10 -3.77
CA LYS A 128 11.37 7.16 -2.85
C LYS A 128 10.20 7.78 -2.07
N SER A 129 9.10 8.11 -2.74
CA SER A 129 7.94 8.73 -2.09
C SER A 129 7.25 7.78 -1.10
N TYR A 130 7.15 6.49 -1.43
CA TYR A 130 6.55 5.50 -0.56
C TYR A 130 7.40 5.26 0.71
N ASN A 131 8.72 5.05 0.54
CA ASN A 131 9.62 4.87 1.69
C ASN A 131 9.64 6.11 2.57
N LEU A 132 9.77 7.30 1.97
CA LEU A 132 9.72 8.56 2.71
C LEU A 132 8.42 8.67 3.51
N ARG A 133 7.26 8.40 2.91
CA ARG A 133 5.96 8.42 3.60
C ARG A 133 5.90 7.43 4.76
N LYS A 134 6.39 6.20 4.56
CA LYS A 134 6.45 5.18 5.61
C LYS A 134 7.39 5.58 6.75
N ASN A 135 8.55 6.13 6.43
CA ASN A 135 9.50 6.60 7.42
C ASN A 135 8.96 7.83 8.17
N LEU A 136 8.27 8.77 7.48
CA LEU A 136 7.58 9.88 8.12
C LEU A 136 6.47 9.42 9.09
N ALA A 137 5.78 8.32 8.78
CA ALA A 137 4.79 7.74 9.68
C ALA A 137 5.41 7.23 10.99
N LYS A 138 6.68 6.81 10.95
CA LYS A 138 7.43 6.37 12.14
C LYS A 138 7.85 7.52 13.07
N LEU A 139 8.01 8.75 12.57
CA LEU A 139 8.57 9.88 13.33
C LEU A 139 7.75 10.33 14.56
N LYS A 140 6.46 10.06 14.60
CA LYS A 140 5.61 10.37 15.76
C LYS A 140 4.56 9.27 15.95
N PRO A 141 4.84 8.28 16.80
CA PRO A 141 3.91 7.18 17.08
C PRO A 141 2.58 7.67 17.64
N THR A 142 2.58 8.76 18.42
CA THR A 142 1.37 9.37 19.01
C THR A 142 0.37 9.84 17.95
N LEU A 143 0.84 10.36 16.83
CA LEU A 143 -0.02 10.77 15.71
C LEU A 143 -0.47 9.58 14.83
N SER A 144 0.18 8.44 14.97
CA SER A 144 -0.19 7.21 14.26
C SER A 144 -1.40 6.51 14.90
N ILE A 145 -1.77 6.85 16.14
CA ILE A 145 -2.96 6.29 16.80
C ILE A 145 -4.21 6.84 16.11
N ARG A 146 -4.90 5.97 15.37
CA ARG A 146 -6.21 6.28 14.78
C ARG A 146 -7.32 5.83 15.70
N GLU A 147 -8.36 6.66 15.83
CA GLU A 147 -9.53 6.37 16.64
C GLU A 147 -10.28 5.14 16.13
N GLY A 148 -10.76 4.31 17.03
CA GLY A 148 -11.62 3.16 16.76
C GLY A 148 -10.94 1.91 16.20
N ILE A 149 -9.66 1.96 15.83
CA ILE A 149 -8.89 0.82 15.27
C ILE A 149 -7.67 0.50 16.13
N PHE A 150 -7.15 -0.73 15.99
CA PHE A 150 -5.89 -1.10 16.61
C PHE A 150 -4.71 -0.54 15.81
N ASN A 151 -3.74 0.03 16.53
CA ASN A 151 -2.53 0.63 15.99
C ASN A 151 -1.30 0.04 16.67
N ASP A 152 -0.29 -0.31 15.90
CA ASP A 152 0.96 -0.86 16.42
C ASP A 152 1.89 0.28 16.86
N ILE A 153 2.35 0.24 18.12
CA ILE A 153 3.33 1.16 18.69
C ILE A 153 4.42 0.34 19.39
N GLY A 154 5.57 0.25 18.78
CA GLY A 154 6.65 -0.62 19.26
C GLY A 154 6.20 -2.07 19.32
N ASN A 155 6.30 -2.68 20.51
CA ASN A 155 5.85 -4.05 20.77
C ASN A 155 4.41 -4.13 21.31
N MET A 156 3.66 -3.04 21.21
CA MET A 156 2.29 -2.95 21.72
C MET A 156 1.31 -2.59 20.63
N ASN A 157 0.09 -3.11 20.79
CA ASN A 157 -1.04 -2.79 19.93
C ASN A 157 -2.08 -2.02 20.76
N ILE A 158 -2.35 -0.75 20.38
CA ILE A 158 -3.23 0.16 21.09
C ILE A 158 -4.49 0.49 20.29
N LYS A 159 -5.63 0.45 20.93
CA LYS A 159 -6.89 0.97 20.41
C LYS A 159 -7.42 2.03 21.37
N VAL A 160 -7.88 3.15 20.80
CA VAL A 160 -8.53 4.25 21.54
C VAL A 160 -9.85 4.57 20.87
N SER A 161 -10.87 4.89 21.65
CA SER A 161 -12.17 5.31 21.11
C SER A 161 -12.14 6.75 20.64
N ARG A 162 -11.43 7.63 21.36
CA ARG A 162 -11.33 9.06 21.04
C ARG A 162 -10.00 9.65 21.51
N LYS A 163 -9.53 10.67 20.76
CA LYS A 163 -8.41 11.53 21.16
C LYS A 163 -8.89 12.97 21.30
N TYR A 164 -8.32 13.71 22.24
CA TYR A 164 -8.66 15.13 22.44
C TYR A 164 -7.50 15.90 23.06
N GLY A 165 -7.63 17.24 23.11
CA GLY A 165 -6.57 18.16 23.51
C GLY A 165 -5.86 18.79 22.33
N ASP A 166 -5.12 19.88 22.54
CA ASP A 166 -4.47 20.68 21.49
C ASP A 166 -3.42 19.88 20.68
N ASN A 167 -2.79 18.87 21.31
CA ASN A 167 -1.81 17.98 20.68
C ASN A 167 -2.31 16.52 20.61
N GLU A 168 -3.62 16.29 20.72
CA GLU A 168 -4.25 14.95 20.76
C GLU A 168 -3.64 14.03 21.83
N GLN A 169 -3.18 14.63 22.95
CA GLN A 169 -2.47 13.95 24.02
C GLN A 169 -3.37 13.15 24.97
N TYR A 170 -4.65 13.47 25.04
CA TYR A 170 -5.60 12.77 25.89
C TYR A 170 -6.35 11.70 25.12
N LEU A 171 -6.45 10.52 25.73
CA LEU A 171 -7.04 9.33 25.15
C LEU A 171 -8.23 8.86 26.01
N GLU A 172 -9.25 8.31 25.36
CA GLU A 172 -10.46 7.80 26.01
C GLU A 172 -10.73 6.36 25.58
N ASP A 173 -11.17 5.51 26.52
CA ASP A 173 -11.47 4.09 26.37
C ASP A 173 -10.33 3.34 25.65
N ILE A 174 -9.26 3.13 26.40
CA ILE A 174 -7.99 2.60 25.90
C ILE A 174 -7.95 1.09 26.10
N ILE A 175 -7.60 0.37 25.07
CA ILE A 175 -7.29 -1.05 25.11
C ILE A 175 -5.87 -1.25 24.57
N LEU A 176 -5.01 -1.87 25.38
CA LEU A 176 -3.62 -2.18 25.02
C LEU A 176 -3.43 -3.70 25.04
N HIS A 177 -2.75 -4.19 24.02
CA HIS A 177 -2.30 -5.56 23.93
C HIS A 177 -0.78 -5.57 23.79
N ASN A 178 -0.09 -6.45 24.50
CA ASN A 178 1.32 -6.71 24.26
C ASN A 178 1.45 -7.92 23.33
N VAL A 179 2.00 -7.69 22.14
CA VAL A 179 2.31 -8.76 21.17
C VAL A 179 3.72 -9.28 21.53
N SER A 180 3.80 -10.46 22.16
CA SER A 180 5.08 -11.11 22.38
C SER A 180 5.56 -11.81 21.10
N ASP A 181 6.87 -12.13 21.01
CA ASP A 181 7.48 -12.80 19.85
C ASP A 181 6.80 -14.15 19.48
N ASP A 182 6.06 -14.75 20.40
CA ASP A 182 5.29 -16.00 20.21
C ASP A 182 3.89 -15.77 19.61
N GLU A 183 3.55 -14.57 19.16
CA GLU A 183 2.21 -14.14 18.67
C GLU A 183 1.07 -14.41 19.71
N ILE A 184 1.39 -14.74 20.96
CA ILE A 184 0.44 -14.97 22.02
C ILE A 184 0.25 -13.70 22.82
N ASN A 185 -0.97 -13.16 22.79
CA ASN A 185 -1.35 -12.00 23.56
C ASN A 185 -1.51 -12.37 25.04
N ARG A 186 -0.49 -12.04 25.85
CA ARG A 186 -0.44 -12.41 27.27
C ARG A 186 -0.82 -11.27 28.22
N LEU A 187 -0.77 -10.02 27.74
CA LEU A 187 -1.05 -8.85 28.53
C LEU A 187 -2.11 -8.00 27.83
N VAL A 188 -3.22 -7.77 28.52
CA VAL A 188 -4.28 -6.85 28.11
C VAL A 188 -4.48 -5.80 29.19
N ILE A 189 -4.43 -4.54 28.83
CA ILE A 189 -4.71 -3.42 29.73
C ILE A 189 -5.92 -2.67 29.16
N LYS A 190 -6.92 -2.44 30.01
CA LYS A 190 -8.06 -1.62 29.68
C LYS A 190 -8.13 -0.44 30.67
N ALA A 191 -8.23 0.80 30.15
CA ALA A 191 -8.33 2.01 30.95
C ALA A 191 -9.42 2.93 30.42
N GLU A 192 -10.07 3.67 31.30
CA GLU A 192 -11.13 4.63 30.95
C GLU A 192 -10.55 5.86 30.25
N SER A 193 -9.39 6.33 30.72
CA SER A 193 -8.71 7.49 30.14
C SER A 193 -7.21 7.36 30.25
N GLY A 194 -6.49 8.15 29.47
CA GLY A 194 -5.04 8.21 29.53
C GLY A 194 -4.49 9.49 28.93
N GLU A 195 -3.22 9.72 29.21
CA GLU A 195 -2.46 10.85 28.71
C GLU A 195 -1.15 10.34 28.12
N VAL A 196 -0.82 10.81 26.94
CA VAL A 196 0.46 10.53 26.29
C VAL A 196 1.41 11.69 26.52
N ARG A 197 2.57 11.42 27.12
CA ARG A 197 3.64 12.39 27.31
C ARG A 197 4.92 11.94 26.62
N ASN A 198 5.55 12.86 25.92
CA ASN A 198 6.90 12.67 25.42
C ASN A 198 7.87 13.21 26.48
N GLU A 199 8.40 12.36 27.36
CA GLU A 199 9.39 12.78 28.36
C GLU A 199 10.82 12.81 27.83
N SER A 200 11.13 11.99 26.85
CA SER A 200 12.44 11.96 26.18
C SER A 200 12.32 11.51 24.74
N ASP A 201 13.36 11.73 23.96
CA ASP A 201 13.43 11.27 22.58
C ASP A 201 13.38 9.73 22.44
N SER A 202 13.60 8.96 23.51
CA SER A 202 13.67 7.50 23.46
C SER A 202 12.44 6.79 24.03
N TYR A 203 11.64 7.45 24.85
CA TYR A 203 10.50 6.84 25.54
C TYR A 203 9.23 7.67 25.45
N LEU A 204 8.15 7.01 25.02
CA LEU A 204 6.80 7.52 25.13
C LEU A 204 6.21 7.06 26.44
N GLN A 205 5.80 8.01 27.30
CA GLN A 205 5.12 7.70 28.53
C GLN A 205 3.62 7.75 28.31
N LEU A 206 2.96 6.62 28.58
CA LEU A 206 1.50 6.51 28.56
C LEU A 206 1.00 6.37 30.00
N ILE A 207 0.32 7.39 30.48
CA ILE A 207 -0.28 7.43 31.80
C ILE A 207 -1.74 7.03 31.66
N LEU A 208 -2.08 5.85 32.14
CA LEU A 208 -3.43 5.29 32.11
C LEU A 208 -4.12 5.52 33.45
N LYS A 209 -5.40 5.89 33.42
CA LYS A 209 -6.19 6.16 34.60
C LYS A 209 -7.44 5.28 34.64
N ASN A 210 -7.76 4.80 35.85
CA ASN A 210 -8.94 3.97 36.15
C ASN A 210 -9.03 2.75 35.22
N GLY A 211 -8.27 1.71 35.53
CA GLY A 211 -8.23 0.57 34.63
C GLY A 211 -7.97 -0.77 35.29
N ASN A 212 -7.92 -1.78 34.44
CA ASN A 212 -7.62 -3.16 34.81
C ASN A 212 -6.51 -3.69 33.89
N ARG A 213 -5.56 -4.41 34.49
CA ARG A 213 -4.52 -5.16 33.82
C ARG A 213 -4.84 -6.66 33.95
N TYR A 214 -4.83 -7.36 32.84
CA TYR A 214 -5.04 -8.80 32.73
C TYR A 214 -3.78 -9.40 32.18
N GLU A 215 -3.23 -10.43 32.85
CA GLU A 215 -1.99 -11.07 32.43
C GLU A 215 -2.05 -12.55 32.65
N ASP A 216 -1.66 -13.31 31.62
CA ASP A 216 -1.43 -14.76 31.70
C ASP A 216 0.01 -15.01 32.15
N VAL A 217 0.17 -15.54 33.35
CA VAL A 217 1.49 -15.84 33.91
C VAL A 217 2.07 -17.08 33.25
N ILE A 218 3.31 -16.95 32.75
CA ILE A 218 4.04 -18.06 32.13
C ILE A 218 4.30 -19.12 33.21
N ALA A 219 3.68 -20.26 33.06
CA ALA A 219 3.97 -21.41 33.94
C ALA A 219 5.34 -21.98 33.59
N SER A 220 6.23 -22.03 34.55
CA SER A 220 7.57 -22.60 34.44
C SER A 220 7.62 -24.12 34.44
N THR A 221 6.57 -24.80 34.90
CA THR A 221 6.48 -26.26 34.97
C THR A 221 5.25 -26.81 34.25
N ALA A 222 5.34 -28.09 33.79
CA ALA A 222 4.22 -28.76 33.12
C ALA A 222 2.98 -28.89 34.02
N ALA A 223 3.15 -28.98 35.34
CA ALA A 223 2.07 -29.05 36.32
C ALA A 223 1.36 -27.69 36.49
N ASP A 224 2.06 -26.59 36.35
CA ASP A 224 1.51 -25.27 36.45
C ASP A 224 0.79 -24.83 35.16
N LYS A 225 1.18 -25.39 33.99
CA LYS A 225 0.47 -25.19 32.71
C LYS A 225 -0.99 -25.66 32.78
N GLN A 226 -1.32 -26.66 33.62
CA GLN A 226 -2.69 -27.12 33.77
C GLN A 226 -3.57 -26.16 34.59
N LYS A 227 -2.98 -25.22 35.34
CA LYS A 227 -3.73 -24.29 36.21
C LYS A 227 -4.09 -22.99 35.55
N TYR A 228 -3.53 -22.65 34.36
CA TYR A 228 -3.74 -21.42 33.61
C TYR A 228 -3.81 -20.18 34.54
N PRO A 229 -2.72 -19.85 35.25
CA PRO A 229 -2.75 -18.75 36.21
C PRO A 229 -3.01 -17.43 35.49
N HIS A 230 -4.15 -16.85 35.76
CA HIS A 230 -4.60 -15.59 35.21
C HIS A 230 -4.59 -14.55 36.32
N THR A 231 -3.93 -13.42 36.09
CA THR A 231 -3.82 -12.33 37.06
C THR A 231 -4.67 -11.16 36.58
N ARG A 232 -5.47 -10.63 37.48
CA ARG A 232 -6.19 -9.36 37.28
C ARG A 232 -5.75 -8.36 38.34
N ALA A 233 -5.27 -7.20 37.92
CA ALA A 233 -4.94 -6.08 38.80
C ALA A 233 -5.78 -4.84 38.40
N SER A 234 -6.41 -4.18 39.35
CA SER A 234 -7.08 -2.91 39.13
C SER A 234 -6.14 -1.79 39.58
N PHE A 235 -6.13 -0.67 38.86
CA PHE A 235 -5.28 0.48 39.15
C PHE A 235 -6.06 1.80 39.01
N GLU A 236 -5.71 2.77 39.81
CA GLU A 236 -6.16 4.14 39.64
C GLU A 236 -5.27 4.88 38.63
N GLU A 237 -3.96 4.64 38.69
CA GLU A 237 -3.00 5.15 37.75
C GLU A 237 -1.97 4.05 37.41
N TYR A 238 -1.64 3.93 36.12
CA TYR A 238 -0.65 3.00 35.62
C TYR A 238 0.21 3.69 34.57
N ILE A 239 1.51 3.79 34.84
CA ILE A 239 2.45 4.44 33.96
C ILE A 239 3.19 3.38 33.13
N LEU A 240 3.09 3.50 31.83
CA LEU A 240 3.73 2.62 30.87
C LEU A 240 4.75 3.41 30.04
N ASN A 241 5.99 2.99 30.08
CA ASN A 241 7.04 3.53 29.21
C ASN A 241 7.20 2.62 27.99
N ILE A 242 6.88 3.15 26.83
CA ILE A 242 7.03 2.47 25.55
C ILE A 242 8.32 2.93 24.91
N ASP A 243 9.22 2.00 24.60
CA ASP A 243 10.45 2.33 23.90
C ASP A 243 10.13 2.76 22.47
N ILE A 244 10.53 3.98 22.13
CA ILE A 244 10.38 4.58 20.82
C ILE A 244 11.73 4.97 20.21
N SER A 245 12.83 4.42 20.72
CA SER A 245 14.18 4.71 20.21
C SER A 245 14.32 4.38 18.72
N ASP A 246 13.66 3.32 18.26
CA ASP A 246 13.60 2.95 16.84
C ASP A 246 12.86 3.98 15.98
N PHE A 247 12.01 4.83 16.59
CA PHE A 247 11.25 5.88 15.89
C PHE A 247 12.02 7.19 15.77
N ASN A 248 13.00 7.44 16.63
CA ASN A 248 13.76 8.70 16.64
C ASN A 248 15.00 8.66 15.75
N ASN A 249 15.55 7.47 15.50
CA ASN A 249 16.65 7.24 14.57
C ASN A 249 16.19 6.85 13.16
N VAL A 250 14.98 7.28 12.76
CA VAL A 250 14.46 6.97 11.43
C VAL A 250 15.26 7.72 10.37
N ASP A 251 16.06 7.00 9.61
CA ASP A 251 16.62 7.51 8.37
C ASP A 251 15.48 7.70 7.35
N LEU A 252 15.13 8.95 7.08
CA LEU A 252 14.09 9.30 6.12
C LEU A 252 14.43 8.84 4.69
N GLU A 253 15.68 8.54 4.40
CA GLU A 253 16.15 8.06 3.10
C GLU A 253 16.24 6.54 3.00
N GLU A 254 16.04 5.83 4.12
CA GLU A 254 16.07 4.37 4.14
C GLU A 254 15.03 3.77 3.20
N GLU A 255 15.49 2.84 2.36
CA GLU A 255 14.64 2.15 1.37
C GLU A 255 14.35 0.71 1.83
N THR A 256 13.64 0.56 2.94
CA THR A 256 13.24 -0.74 3.47
C THR A 256 12.27 -1.47 2.52
N TYR A 257 11.36 -0.73 1.91
CA TYR A 257 10.31 -1.28 1.04
C TYR A 257 10.72 -1.17 -0.43
N ARG A 258 11.06 -2.31 -1.06
CA ARG A 258 11.50 -2.38 -2.47
C ARG A 258 10.68 -3.34 -3.33
N SER A 259 9.80 -4.14 -2.71
CA SER A 259 9.14 -5.28 -3.37
C SER A 259 7.76 -4.97 -3.94
N THR A 260 7.20 -3.79 -3.69
CA THR A 260 5.87 -3.43 -4.20
C THR A 260 5.89 -3.35 -5.74
N TYR A 261 4.88 -3.91 -6.40
CA TYR A 261 4.80 -3.96 -7.86
C TYR A 261 4.93 -2.59 -8.55
N LYS A 262 4.47 -1.50 -7.91
CA LYS A 262 4.58 -0.12 -8.43
C LYS A 262 6.01 0.43 -8.46
N MET A 263 6.92 -0.17 -7.68
CA MET A 263 8.33 0.22 -7.57
C MET A 263 9.23 -0.61 -8.50
N GLN A 264 8.67 -1.57 -9.22
CA GLN A 264 9.41 -2.49 -10.07
C GLN A 264 9.35 -2.07 -11.53
N LYS A 265 10.50 -2.15 -12.21
CA LYS A 265 10.57 -2.00 -13.66
C LYS A 265 9.96 -3.23 -14.33
N ILE A 266 9.58 -3.08 -15.60
CA ILE A 266 8.90 -4.14 -16.36
C ILE A 266 9.65 -5.47 -16.36
N ASN A 267 10.99 -5.44 -16.42
CA ASN A 267 11.82 -6.65 -16.38
C ASN A 267 11.80 -7.31 -14.99
N GLN A 268 11.73 -6.51 -13.93
CA GLN A 268 11.62 -6.99 -12.55
C GLN A 268 10.22 -7.55 -12.28
N LEU A 269 9.18 -6.87 -12.80
CA LEU A 269 7.80 -7.34 -12.72
C LEU A 269 7.63 -8.70 -13.41
N LYS A 270 8.22 -8.87 -14.60
CA LYS A 270 8.18 -10.15 -15.30
C LYS A 270 8.82 -11.26 -14.46
N LYS A 271 10.03 -11.02 -13.92
CA LYS A 271 10.71 -11.98 -13.05
C LYS A 271 9.91 -12.28 -11.78
N SER A 272 9.34 -11.26 -11.14
CA SER A 272 8.50 -11.45 -9.94
C SER A 272 7.23 -12.24 -10.27
N SER A 273 6.61 -11.96 -11.41
CA SER A 273 5.44 -12.71 -11.89
C SER A 273 5.78 -14.20 -12.14
N ASP A 274 6.90 -14.47 -12.81
CA ASP A 274 7.35 -15.83 -13.08
C ASP A 274 7.63 -16.58 -11.76
N THR A 275 8.29 -15.91 -10.80
CA THR A 275 8.57 -16.48 -9.47
C THR A 275 7.28 -16.76 -8.69
N LEU A 276 6.32 -15.83 -8.71
CA LEU A 276 5.04 -16.01 -8.04
C LEU A 276 4.23 -17.13 -8.69
N PHE A 277 4.27 -17.25 -10.01
CA PHE A 277 3.58 -18.32 -10.72
C PHE A 277 4.18 -19.70 -10.38
N THR A 278 5.52 -19.81 -10.33
CA THR A 278 6.20 -21.04 -9.91
C THR A 278 5.83 -21.42 -8.48
N LYS A 279 5.88 -20.44 -7.55
CA LYS A 279 5.49 -20.66 -6.17
C LYS A 279 4.02 -21.06 -6.03
N PHE A 280 3.14 -20.43 -6.80
CA PHE A 280 1.71 -20.80 -6.82
C PHE A 280 1.51 -22.26 -7.29
N GLU A 281 2.24 -22.71 -8.32
CA GLU A 281 2.17 -24.11 -8.76
C GLU A 281 2.74 -25.08 -7.71
N GLU A 282 3.82 -24.69 -7.02
CA GLU A 282 4.37 -25.47 -5.90
C GLU A 282 3.36 -25.56 -4.74
N ASP A 283 2.80 -24.44 -4.31
CA ASP A 283 1.81 -24.38 -3.22
C ASP A 283 0.54 -25.14 -3.59
N LYS A 284 0.09 -25.06 -4.84
CA LYS A 284 -1.03 -25.86 -5.37
C LYS A 284 -0.74 -27.35 -5.28
N ASN A 285 0.46 -27.79 -5.64
CA ASN A 285 0.86 -29.18 -5.56
C ASN A 285 0.97 -29.67 -4.11
N ILE A 286 1.55 -28.85 -3.21
CA ILE A 286 1.60 -29.15 -1.77
C ILE A 286 0.20 -29.29 -1.20
N PHE A 287 -0.70 -28.36 -1.54
CA PHE A 287 -2.09 -28.41 -1.12
C PHE A 287 -2.80 -29.66 -1.65
N ALA A 288 -2.63 -29.96 -2.94
CA ALA A 288 -3.20 -31.15 -3.56
C ALA A 288 -2.71 -32.45 -2.86
N LYS A 289 -1.39 -32.55 -2.57
CA LYS A 289 -0.79 -33.66 -1.83
C LYS A 289 -1.40 -33.78 -0.43
N SER A 290 -1.45 -32.70 0.32
CA SER A 290 -2.00 -32.70 1.68
C SER A 290 -3.50 -33.06 1.71
N PHE A 291 -4.26 -32.61 0.73
CA PHE A 291 -5.68 -32.91 0.60
C PHE A 291 -5.93 -34.40 0.29
N VAL A 292 -5.18 -34.95 -0.68
CA VAL A 292 -5.29 -36.40 -1.03
C VAL A 292 -4.86 -37.28 0.12
N VAL A 293 -3.73 -36.96 0.77
CA VAL A 293 -3.24 -37.69 1.95
C VAL A 293 -4.27 -37.62 3.09
N GLY A 294 -4.80 -36.43 3.40
CA GLY A 294 -5.80 -36.26 4.45
C GLY A 294 -7.10 -37.03 4.20
N HIS A 295 -7.55 -37.15 2.94
CA HIS A 295 -8.73 -37.95 2.56
C HIS A 295 -8.47 -39.45 2.58
N THR A 296 -7.27 -39.86 2.13
CA THR A 296 -6.89 -41.28 2.10
C THR A 296 -6.68 -41.81 3.51
N LEU A 297 -6.06 -41.05 4.40
CA LEU A 297 -5.87 -41.41 5.81
C LEU A 297 -7.18 -41.50 6.59
N LYS A 298 -8.19 -40.68 6.25
CA LYS A 298 -9.53 -40.82 6.87
C LYS A 298 -10.23 -42.14 6.52
N LYS A 299 -9.90 -42.72 5.37
CA LYS A 299 -10.45 -44.01 4.92
C LYS A 299 -9.62 -45.23 5.39
N LEU A 300 -8.36 -44.99 5.77
CA LEU A 300 -7.40 -46.05 6.16
C LEU A 300 -6.66 -45.66 7.46
N PRO A 301 -7.25 -45.89 8.63
CA PRO A 301 -6.76 -45.38 9.92
C PRO A 301 -5.39 -45.91 10.37
N ASN A 302 -4.78 -46.87 9.68
CA ASN A 302 -3.52 -47.53 10.07
C ASN A 302 -2.29 -47.13 9.21
N LEU A 303 -2.38 -46.12 8.33
CA LEU A 303 -1.25 -45.67 7.50
C LEU A 303 -0.54 -44.46 8.11
N ASN A 304 0.79 -44.57 8.26
CA ASN A 304 1.65 -43.50 8.74
C ASN A 304 1.78 -42.42 7.61
N PRO A 305 1.45 -41.13 7.87
CA PRO A 305 1.50 -40.07 6.86
C PRO A 305 2.85 -39.91 6.16
N ASN A 306 3.95 -40.24 6.83
CA ASN A 306 5.32 -40.09 6.32
C ASN A 306 5.76 -41.24 5.39
N GLN A 307 4.91 -42.23 5.13
CA GLN A 307 5.23 -43.38 4.28
C GLN A 307 4.43 -43.44 2.97
N VAL A 308 3.61 -42.45 2.67
CA VAL A 308 2.81 -42.42 1.45
C VAL A 308 3.54 -41.58 0.38
N GLU A 309 4.41 -42.21 -0.40
CA GLU A 309 4.89 -41.64 -1.67
C GLU A 309 3.80 -41.84 -2.73
N LEU A 310 3.13 -40.75 -3.12
CA LEU A 310 2.19 -40.73 -4.23
C LEU A 310 2.87 -40.14 -5.45
N GLU A 311 2.76 -40.81 -6.61
CA GLU A 311 3.23 -40.23 -7.87
C GLU A 311 2.46 -38.96 -8.22
N ASP A 312 3.15 -37.93 -8.74
CA ASP A 312 2.58 -36.61 -9.02
C ASP A 312 1.42 -36.67 -10.02
N GLU A 313 1.44 -37.61 -10.97
CA GLU A 313 0.38 -37.84 -11.94
C GLU A 313 -0.93 -38.33 -11.28
N TYR A 314 -0.81 -39.23 -10.30
CA TYR A 314 -1.95 -39.78 -9.56
C TYR A 314 -2.60 -38.70 -8.68
N ILE A 315 -1.79 -37.84 -8.07
CA ILE A 315 -2.25 -36.71 -7.24
C ILE A 315 -3.05 -35.72 -8.09
N ASN A 316 -2.54 -35.34 -9.26
CA ASN A 316 -3.21 -34.40 -10.17
C ASN A 316 -4.54 -34.94 -10.69
N GLN A 317 -4.59 -36.22 -11.10
CA GLN A 317 -5.85 -36.83 -11.56
C GLN A 317 -6.86 -37.00 -10.43
N SER A 318 -6.44 -37.36 -9.23
CA SER A 318 -7.31 -37.50 -8.08
C SER A 318 -7.84 -36.15 -7.60
N PHE A 319 -7.02 -35.09 -7.62
CA PHE A 319 -7.40 -33.74 -7.27
C PHE A 319 -8.40 -33.13 -8.28
N LEU A 320 -8.19 -33.33 -9.58
CA LEU A 320 -9.13 -32.89 -10.61
C LEU A 320 -10.47 -33.63 -10.53
N LYS A 321 -10.48 -34.90 -10.20
CA LYS A 321 -11.72 -35.66 -9.96
C LYS A 321 -12.50 -35.15 -8.73
N LEU A 322 -11.79 -34.73 -7.68
CA LEU A 322 -12.40 -34.16 -6.47
C LEU A 322 -12.94 -32.76 -6.69
N LEU A 323 -12.24 -31.91 -7.48
CA LEU A 323 -12.70 -30.58 -7.84
C LEU A 323 -13.95 -30.61 -8.75
N ASN A 324 -14.05 -31.59 -9.60
CA ASN A 324 -15.20 -31.76 -10.50
C ASN A 324 -16.43 -32.44 -9.84
N ASN A 325 -16.32 -32.84 -8.56
CA ASN A 325 -17.45 -33.40 -7.83
C ASN A 325 -18.15 -32.28 -7.04
N PRO A 326 -19.42 -31.92 -7.39
CA PRO A 326 -20.14 -30.81 -6.79
C PRO A 326 -20.35 -30.95 -5.27
N GLU A 327 -20.35 -32.16 -4.72
CA GLU A 327 -20.48 -32.38 -3.28
C GLU A 327 -19.21 -31.98 -2.50
N THR A 328 -18.01 -32.12 -3.07
CA THR A 328 -16.76 -31.74 -2.43
C THR A 328 -16.50 -30.24 -2.44
N VAL A 329 -16.96 -29.53 -3.47
CA VAL A 329 -16.84 -28.08 -3.58
C VAL A 329 -17.70 -27.37 -2.53
N SER A 330 -18.87 -27.91 -2.20
CA SER A 330 -19.76 -27.37 -1.17
C SER A 330 -19.14 -27.39 0.24
N TYR A 331 -18.38 -28.45 0.58
CA TYR A 331 -17.74 -28.58 1.90
C TYR A 331 -16.53 -27.64 2.12
N THR A 332 -15.80 -27.30 1.06
CA THR A 332 -14.67 -26.37 1.16
C THR A 332 -15.11 -24.92 1.35
N HIS A 333 -16.23 -24.51 0.76
CA HIS A 333 -16.81 -23.18 0.95
C HIS A 333 -17.40 -22.95 2.35
N LEU A 334 -18.01 -23.99 2.95
CA LEU A 334 -18.57 -23.89 4.30
C LEU A 334 -17.50 -23.77 5.40
N ARG A 335 -16.33 -24.44 5.25
CA ARG A 335 -15.24 -24.33 6.22
C ARG A 335 -14.45 -23.04 6.15
N ALA A 336 -14.39 -22.38 5.00
CA ALA A 336 -13.73 -21.08 4.86
C ALA A 336 -14.52 -19.94 5.55
N HIS A 337 -15.82 -20.13 5.79
CA HIS A 337 -16.66 -19.19 6.53
C HIS A 337 -16.67 -19.40 8.05
N GLU A 338 -16.22 -20.57 8.55
CA GLU A 338 -16.14 -20.85 9.99
C GLU A 338 -14.80 -20.46 10.63
N THR A 339 -13.80 -20.05 9.83
CA THR A 339 -12.45 -19.67 10.31
C THR A 339 -12.08 -18.21 10.01
N SER A 340 -13.04 -17.37 9.60
CA SER A 340 -12.85 -15.93 9.39
C SER A 340 -13.42 -15.11 10.55
#